data_9966cf329af6e5e1543fa7fa3e9e9320
#
_entry.id   9966cf329af6e5e1543fa7fa3e9e9320
#
_cell.length_a   1.000
_cell.length_b   1.000
_cell.length_c   1.000
_cell.angle_alpha   90.00
_cell.angle_beta   90.00
_cell.angle_gamma   90.00
#
_symmetry.space_group_name_H-M   'P 1'
#
loop_
_entity.id
_entity.type
_entity.pdbx_description
1 polymer ?
#
loop_
_entity_poly.entity_id
_entity_poly.type
_entity_poly.pdbx_seq_one_letter_code
_entity_poly.pdbx_strand_id
1 'polypeptide(L)'
;MIVRPMELKDLDAVLALERDSFHEPWTEQHFRYELNENPYGFTFIAEQEGIILGFINFWIMFEQATINQIAVVPKFRHKGIGATLIIDALGRMKKAGVSQINLEVRVSNKIAQDFYQKFEFKEALKKSRYYHDGEDALLMVRAL
;
A
#
# COMPACT_ATOMS: atom_id res chain seq x y z
N MET A 1 -0.61 18.83 4.95
CA MET A 1 -0.17 17.51 4.42
C MET A 1 -0.52 17.41 2.96
N ILE A 2 0.43 16.94 2.15
CA ILE A 2 0.21 16.70 0.74
C ILE A 2 0.50 15.24 0.42
N VAL A 3 -0.17 14.72 -0.62
CA VAL A 3 0.11 13.40 -1.19
C VAL A 3 0.72 13.64 -2.58
N ARG A 4 1.91 13.12 -2.80
CA ARG A 4 2.64 13.31 -4.05
C ARG A 4 3.34 12.04 -4.49
N PRO A 5 3.70 11.91 -5.79
CA PRO A 5 4.48 10.76 -6.24
C PRO A 5 5.82 10.66 -5.48
N MET A 6 6.23 9.44 -5.17
CA MET A 6 7.54 9.18 -4.62
C MET A 6 8.62 9.47 -5.65
N GLU A 7 9.74 10.05 -5.20
CA GLU A 7 10.91 10.31 -6.02
C GLU A 7 12.12 9.59 -5.42
N LEU A 8 13.21 9.47 -6.17
CA LEU A 8 14.43 8.82 -5.68
C LEU A 8 14.99 9.48 -4.42
N LYS A 9 14.80 10.78 -4.27
CA LYS A 9 15.24 11.49 -3.06
C LYS A 9 14.55 11.00 -1.79
N ASP A 10 13.41 10.34 -1.93
CA ASP A 10 12.62 9.82 -0.81
C ASP A 10 13.04 8.41 -0.39
N LEU A 11 13.94 7.78 -1.14
CA LEU A 11 14.22 6.36 -1.01
C LEU A 11 14.69 5.96 0.38
N ASP A 12 15.61 6.73 0.99
CA ASP A 12 16.14 6.37 2.30
C ASP A 12 15.06 6.36 3.37
N ALA A 13 14.19 7.37 3.37
CA ALA A 13 13.09 7.46 4.35
C ALA A 13 12.07 6.34 4.14
N VAL A 14 11.73 6.04 2.88
CA VAL A 14 10.77 4.97 2.56
C VAL A 14 11.35 3.61 2.92
N LEU A 15 12.64 3.37 2.64
CA LEU A 15 13.30 2.10 3.01
C LEU A 15 13.32 1.90 4.52
N ALA A 16 13.58 2.96 5.30
CA ALA A 16 13.57 2.86 6.75
C ALA A 16 12.18 2.47 7.25
N LEU A 17 11.14 3.10 6.70
CA LEU A 17 9.75 2.78 7.05
C LEU A 17 9.37 1.37 6.62
N GLU A 18 9.82 0.93 5.46
CA GLU A 18 9.58 -0.42 4.95
C GLU A 18 10.13 -1.47 5.91
N ARG A 19 11.37 -1.31 6.35
CA ARG A 19 12.02 -2.25 7.26
C ARG A 19 11.32 -2.34 8.60
N ASP A 20 10.81 -1.22 9.09
CA ASP A 20 10.11 -1.17 10.38
C ASP A 20 8.69 -1.74 10.30
N SER A 21 8.09 -1.79 9.11
CA SER A 21 6.66 -2.07 8.95
C SER A 21 6.35 -3.48 8.48
N PHE A 22 7.26 -4.15 7.78
CA PHE A 22 6.95 -5.41 7.11
C PHE A 22 7.89 -6.54 7.49
N HIS A 23 7.35 -7.78 7.59
CA HIS A 23 8.12 -8.99 7.86
C HIS A 23 9.10 -9.30 6.74
N GLU A 24 8.70 -9.05 5.50
CA GLU A 24 9.48 -9.30 4.30
C GLU A 24 9.64 -7.98 3.56
N PRO A 25 10.52 -7.08 4.04
CA PRO A 25 10.61 -5.74 3.46
C PRO A 25 11.16 -5.77 2.03
N TRP A 26 10.63 -4.89 1.19
CA TRP A 26 11.18 -4.65 -0.13
C TRP A 26 12.58 -4.06 -0.01
N THR A 27 13.44 -4.41 -0.96
CA THR A 27 14.81 -3.89 -1.05
C THR A 27 14.84 -2.54 -1.77
N GLU A 28 15.99 -1.86 -1.69
CA GLU A 28 16.25 -0.66 -2.49
C GLU A 28 16.03 -0.94 -3.98
N GLN A 29 16.53 -2.09 -4.45
CA GLN A 29 16.41 -2.51 -5.85
C GLN A 29 14.95 -2.65 -6.28
N HIS A 30 14.11 -3.18 -5.40
CA HIS A 30 12.68 -3.33 -5.66
C HIS A 30 12.01 -1.96 -5.81
N PHE A 31 12.31 -1.01 -4.92
CA PHE A 31 11.75 0.35 -5.03
C PHE A 31 12.24 1.07 -6.30
N ARG A 32 13.51 0.89 -6.65
CA ARG A 32 14.03 1.48 -7.90
C ARG A 32 13.32 0.91 -9.13
N TYR A 33 13.04 -0.40 -9.13
CA TYR A 33 12.25 -1.02 -10.18
C TYR A 33 10.86 -0.39 -10.28
N GLU A 34 10.18 -0.26 -9.14
CA GLU A 34 8.83 0.33 -9.10
C GLU A 34 8.81 1.76 -9.64
N LEU A 35 9.79 2.55 -9.27
CA LEU A 35 9.85 3.96 -9.67
C LEU A 35 10.25 4.16 -11.14
N ASN A 36 11.17 3.35 -11.65
CA ASN A 36 11.82 3.62 -12.91
C ASN A 36 11.39 2.69 -14.05
N GLU A 37 10.93 1.48 -13.74
CA GLU A 37 10.75 0.44 -14.74
C GLU A 37 9.36 -0.18 -14.80
N ASN A 38 8.62 -0.16 -13.69
CA ASN A 38 7.29 -0.79 -13.67
C ASN A 38 6.23 0.16 -14.23
N PRO A 39 5.73 -0.09 -15.46
CA PRO A 39 4.73 0.78 -16.08
C PRO A 39 3.37 0.72 -15.37
N TYR A 40 3.12 -0.28 -14.54
CA TYR A 40 1.88 -0.46 -13.80
C TYR A 40 1.96 0.05 -12.37
N GLY A 41 3.17 0.42 -11.91
CA GLY A 41 3.42 0.77 -10.52
C GLY A 41 3.20 2.24 -10.22
N PHE A 42 2.58 2.50 -9.07
CA PHE A 42 2.37 3.83 -8.54
C PHE A 42 2.76 3.84 -7.07
N THR A 43 3.66 4.75 -6.69
CA THR A 43 4.05 4.94 -5.30
C THR A 43 3.85 6.40 -4.93
N PHE A 44 3.04 6.63 -3.92
CA PHE A 44 2.75 7.99 -3.43
C PHE A 44 3.15 8.10 -1.97
N ILE A 45 3.63 9.26 -1.59
CA ILE A 45 3.96 9.56 -0.21
C ILE A 45 3.06 10.65 0.34
N ALA A 46 2.83 10.59 1.65
CA ALA A 46 2.21 11.67 2.41
C ALA A 46 3.34 12.45 3.08
N GLU A 47 3.36 13.77 2.86
CA GLU A 47 4.43 14.65 3.34
C GLU A 47 3.83 15.86 4.03
N GLN A 48 4.46 16.29 5.10
CA GLN A 48 4.10 17.52 5.79
C GLN A 48 5.38 18.22 6.23
N GLU A 49 5.57 19.46 5.77
CA GLU A 49 6.73 20.29 6.10
C GLU A 49 8.05 19.57 5.84
N GLY A 50 8.15 18.87 4.72
CA GLY A 50 9.35 18.15 4.32
C GLY A 50 9.55 16.80 5.00
N ILE A 51 8.63 16.40 5.87
CA ILE A 51 8.72 15.12 6.60
C ILE A 51 7.80 14.11 5.95
N ILE A 52 8.32 12.93 5.62
CA ILE A 52 7.53 11.82 5.09
C ILE A 52 6.81 11.15 6.24
N LEU A 53 5.48 11.08 6.15
CA LEU A 53 4.61 10.52 7.18
C LEU A 53 4.19 9.08 6.86
N GLY A 54 4.20 8.70 5.60
CA GLY A 54 3.80 7.38 5.15
C GLY A 54 3.84 7.26 3.64
N PHE A 55 3.57 6.07 3.14
CA PHE A 55 3.49 5.84 1.69
C PHE A 55 2.49 4.74 1.35
N ILE A 56 2.11 4.68 0.07
CA ILE A 56 1.30 3.61 -0.49
C ILE A 56 1.88 3.23 -1.86
N ASN A 57 1.93 1.93 -2.12
CA ASN A 57 2.25 1.41 -3.44
C ASN A 57 1.10 0.57 -3.94
N PHE A 58 0.71 0.79 -5.19
CA PHE A 58 -0.32 0.00 -5.86
C PHE A 58 0.01 -0.13 -7.34
N TRP A 59 -0.59 -1.14 -7.97
CA TRP A 59 -0.50 -1.37 -9.41
C TRP A 59 -1.87 -1.18 -10.04
N ILE A 60 -1.87 -0.62 -11.24
CA ILE A 60 -3.09 -0.56 -12.06
C ILE A 60 -2.80 -1.31 -13.36
N MET A 61 -3.56 -2.36 -13.62
CA MET A 61 -3.46 -3.17 -14.82
C MET A 61 -4.83 -3.24 -15.46
N PHE A 62 -5.06 -2.37 -16.47
CA PHE A 62 -6.36 -2.24 -17.13
C PHE A 62 -7.44 -1.82 -16.13
N GLU A 63 -8.52 -2.60 -15.98
CA GLU A 63 -9.61 -2.30 -15.04
C GLU A 63 -9.40 -2.88 -13.63
N GLN A 64 -8.23 -3.48 -13.36
CA GLN A 64 -7.93 -4.03 -12.04
C GLN A 64 -6.77 -3.30 -11.37
N ALA A 65 -6.86 -3.13 -10.07
CA ALA A 65 -5.76 -2.60 -9.25
C ALA A 65 -5.43 -3.54 -8.11
N THR A 66 -4.18 -3.48 -7.67
CA THR A 66 -3.70 -4.24 -6.50
C THR A 66 -2.98 -3.28 -5.58
N ILE A 67 -3.40 -3.23 -4.31
CA ILE A 67 -2.64 -2.50 -3.30
C ILE A 67 -1.60 -3.46 -2.75
N ASN A 68 -0.32 -3.10 -2.92
CA ASN A 68 0.78 -3.94 -2.46
C ASN A 68 1.19 -3.61 -1.03
N GLN A 69 1.32 -2.33 -0.73
CA GLN A 69 1.77 -1.89 0.58
C GLN A 69 1.20 -0.52 0.94
N ILE A 70 0.95 -0.35 2.23
CA ILE A 70 0.66 0.95 2.84
C ILE A 70 1.32 0.95 4.21
N ALA A 71 2.03 2.01 4.53
CA ALA A 71 2.70 2.13 5.82
C ALA A 71 2.71 3.58 6.29
N VAL A 72 2.59 3.76 7.60
CA VAL A 72 2.61 5.07 8.25
C VAL A 72 3.69 5.03 9.32
N VAL A 73 4.51 6.08 9.41
CA VAL A 73 5.54 6.22 10.43
C VAL A 73 4.90 6.06 11.82
N PRO A 74 5.45 5.19 12.70
CA PRO A 74 4.77 4.83 13.96
C PRO A 74 4.28 6.01 14.79
N LYS A 75 5.08 7.04 14.98
CA LYS A 75 4.68 8.20 15.79
C LYS A 75 3.56 9.04 15.18
N PHE A 76 3.25 8.83 13.91
CA PHE A 76 2.20 9.56 13.20
C PHE A 76 0.94 8.71 12.97
N ARG A 77 0.90 7.49 13.49
CA ARG A 77 -0.27 6.59 13.36
C ARG A 77 -1.46 7.15 14.15
N HIS A 78 -2.66 6.68 13.77
CA HIS A 78 -3.94 7.08 14.37
C HIS A 78 -4.27 8.58 14.18
N LYS A 79 -3.72 9.20 13.13
CA LYS A 79 -3.96 10.61 12.79
C LYS A 79 -4.56 10.77 11.39
N GLY A 80 -5.07 9.67 10.81
CA GLY A 80 -5.75 9.72 9.52
C GLY A 80 -4.84 9.71 8.30
N ILE A 81 -3.54 9.49 8.46
CA ILE A 81 -2.60 9.50 7.32
C ILE A 81 -2.85 8.31 6.39
N GLY A 82 -3.02 7.11 6.96
CA GLY A 82 -3.36 5.93 6.16
C GLY A 82 -4.66 6.11 5.40
N ALA A 83 -5.67 6.70 6.04
CA ALA A 83 -6.94 7.01 5.39
C ALA A 83 -6.75 7.98 4.22
N THR A 84 -5.95 9.03 4.41
CA THR A 84 -5.65 9.99 3.35
C THR A 84 -4.98 9.31 2.16
N LEU A 85 -4.01 8.44 2.42
CA LEU A 85 -3.29 7.72 1.36
C LEU A 85 -4.22 6.80 0.56
N ILE A 86 -5.08 6.03 1.25
CA ILE A 86 -5.96 5.10 0.55
C ILE A 86 -7.07 5.82 -0.20
N ILE A 87 -7.62 6.90 0.36
CA ILE A 87 -8.64 7.70 -0.31
C ILE A 87 -8.08 8.34 -1.58
N ASP A 88 -6.87 8.88 -1.51
CA ASP A 88 -6.19 9.44 -2.68
C ASP A 88 -5.99 8.37 -3.75
N ALA A 89 -5.52 7.19 -3.36
CA ALA A 89 -5.30 6.07 -4.28
C ALA A 89 -6.61 5.62 -4.94
N LEU A 90 -7.68 5.48 -4.17
CA LEU A 90 -8.99 5.11 -4.69
C LEU A 90 -9.48 6.11 -5.74
N GLY A 91 -9.29 7.40 -5.49
CA GLY A 91 -9.64 8.45 -6.45
C GLY A 91 -8.86 8.34 -7.76
N ARG A 92 -7.56 8.06 -7.69
CA ARG A 92 -6.72 7.87 -8.87
C ARG A 92 -7.11 6.61 -9.65
N MET A 93 -7.40 5.52 -8.95
CA MET A 93 -7.86 4.28 -9.56
C MET A 93 -9.17 4.48 -10.30
N LYS A 94 -10.11 5.20 -9.68
CA LYS A 94 -11.41 5.48 -10.29
C LYS A 94 -11.24 6.29 -11.58
N LYS A 95 -10.40 7.32 -11.56
CA LYS A 95 -10.11 8.12 -12.77
C LYS A 95 -9.46 7.30 -13.86
N ALA A 96 -8.69 6.28 -13.52
CA ALA A 96 -8.02 5.41 -14.47
C ALA A 96 -8.92 4.31 -15.02
N GLY A 97 -10.19 4.22 -14.58
CA GLY A 97 -11.14 3.23 -15.07
C GLY A 97 -11.07 1.89 -14.35
N VAL A 98 -10.46 1.85 -13.16
CA VAL A 98 -10.42 0.62 -12.36
C VAL A 98 -11.82 0.28 -11.88
N SER A 99 -12.21 -1.00 -12.04
CA SER A 99 -13.51 -1.51 -11.59
C SER A 99 -13.40 -2.43 -10.38
N GLN A 100 -12.22 -2.99 -10.13
CA GLN A 100 -12.00 -3.91 -9.02
C GLN A 100 -10.61 -3.74 -8.43
N ILE A 101 -10.53 -3.75 -7.10
CA ILE A 101 -9.27 -3.66 -6.36
C ILE A 101 -9.12 -4.91 -5.51
N ASN A 102 -7.90 -5.45 -5.44
CA ASN A 102 -7.58 -6.54 -4.54
C ASN A 102 -6.33 -6.23 -3.72
N LEU A 103 -6.20 -6.92 -2.62
CA LEU A 103 -4.99 -6.88 -1.79
C LEU A 103 -4.89 -8.16 -0.97
N GLU A 104 -3.70 -8.43 -0.47
CA GLU A 104 -3.45 -9.56 0.39
C GLU A 104 -2.93 -9.07 1.73
N VAL A 105 -3.39 -9.69 2.80
CA VAL A 105 -3.01 -9.32 4.17
C VAL A 105 -2.82 -10.61 4.97
N ARG A 106 -1.85 -10.61 5.89
CA ARG A 106 -1.63 -11.76 6.76
C ARG A 106 -2.87 -12.01 7.61
N VAL A 107 -3.23 -13.28 7.78
CA VAL A 107 -4.42 -13.63 8.60
C VAL A 107 -4.28 -13.14 10.05
N SER A 108 -3.06 -13.00 10.55
CA SER A 108 -2.80 -12.49 11.91
C SER A 108 -2.92 -10.97 12.01
N ASN A 109 -2.87 -10.25 10.88
CA ASN A 109 -2.86 -8.78 10.88
C ASN A 109 -4.29 -8.23 10.97
N LYS A 110 -4.88 -8.30 12.15
CA LYS A 110 -6.27 -7.83 12.37
C LYS A 110 -6.39 -6.32 12.22
N ILE A 111 -5.36 -5.57 12.59
CA ILE A 111 -5.36 -4.12 12.47
C ILE A 111 -5.51 -3.70 11.01
N ALA A 112 -4.73 -4.33 10.11
CA ALA A 112 -4.83 -4.04 8.68
C ALA A 112 -6.18 -4.48 8.10
N GLN A 113 -6.67 -5.67 8.49
CA GLN A 113 -7.98 -6.15 8.05
C GLN A 113 -9.09 -5.17 8.43
N ASP A 114 -9.10 -4.72 9.68
CA ASP A 114 -10.08 -3.75 10.16
C ASP A 114 -9.96 -2.41 9.40
N PHE A 115 -8.74 -1.98 9.15
CA PHE A 115 -8.49 -0.77 8.37
C PHE A 115 -9.11 -0.87 6.97
N TYR A 116 -8.82 -1.95 6.25
CA TYR A 116 -9.34 -2.12 4.90
C TYR A 116 -10.85 -2.30 4.87
N GLN A 117 -11.43 -2.95 5.88
CA GLN A 117 -12.89 -3.10 5.99
C GLN A 117 -13.60 -1.74 6.09
N LYS A 118 -12.98 -0.77 6.73
CA LYS A 118 -13.53 0.61 6.81
C LYS A 118 -13.63 1.26 5.43
N PHE A 119 -12.82 0.81 4.48
CA PHE A 119 -12.85 1.30 3.10
C PHE A 119 -13.55 0.32 2.16
N GLU A 120 -14.47 -0.48 2.73
CA GLU A 120 -15.38 -1.37 1.99
C GLU A 120 -14.69 -2.54 1.29
N PHE A 121 -13.47 -2.90 1.71
CA PHE A 121 -12.85 -4.14 1.28
C PHE A 121 -13.48 -5.31 2.04
N LYS A 122 -13.74 -6.40 1.32
CA LYS A 122 -14.36 -7.61 1.87
C LYS A 122 -13.45 -8.80 1.66
N GLU A 123 -13.46 -9.72 2.62
CA GLU A 123 -12.75 -10.97 2.51
C GLU A 123 -13.33 -11.81 1.35
N ALA A 124 -12.47 -12.28 0.45
CA ALA A 124 -12.87 -13.10 -0.69
C ALA A 124 -12.45 -14.55 -0.50
N LEU A 125 -11.17 -14.80 -0.15
CA LEU A 125 -10.67 -16.15 0.09
C LEU A 125 -9.40 -16.12 0.91
N LYS A 126 -9.03 -17.29 1.46
CA LYS A 126 -7.77 -17.50 2.18
C LYS A 126 -6.80 -18.23 1.26
N LYS A 127 -5.56 -17.76 1.18
CA LYS A 127 -4.48 -18.39 0.43
C LYS A 127 -3.55 -19.08 1.42
N SER A 128 -3.57 -20.42 1.45
CA SER A 128 -2.76 -21.20 2.39
C SER A 128 -1.29 -21.06 2.10
N ARG A 129 -0.48 -20.90 3.16
CA ARG A 129 0.99 -20.84 3.10
C ARG A 129 1.50 -19.85 2.04
N TYR A 130 0.88 -18.70 2.00
CA TYR A 130 1.20 -17.69 0.99
C TYR A 130 2.55 -17.02 1.23
N TYR A 131 2.86 -16.71 2.48
CA TYR A 131 4.10 -16.03 2.85
C TYR A 131 5.24 -17.02 3.08
N HIS A 132 6.48 -16.54 2.97
CA HIS A 132 7.68 -17.38 3.10
C HIS A 132 7.77 -18.08 4.47
N ASP A 133 7.23 -17.46 5.51
CA ASP A 133 7.21 -18.06 6.86
C ASP A 133 6.07 -19.06 7.06
N GLY A 134 5.28 -19.31 6.02
CA GLY A 134 4.18 -20.28 6.04
C GLY A 134 2.85 -19.71 6.50
N GLU A 135 2.77 -18.45 6.83
CA GLU A 135 1.49 -17.85 7.23
C GLU A 135 0.55 -17.72 6.03
N ASP A 136 -0.74 -17.93 6.28
CA ASP A 136 -1.78 -17.75 5.26
C ASP A 136 -2.03 -16.28 4.99
N ALA A 137 -2.45 -15.99 3.76
CA ALA A 137 -2.92 -14.66 3.37
C ALA A 137 -4.43 -14.66 3.22
N LEU A 138 -5.02 -13.51 3.53
CA LEU A 138 -6.40 -13.23 3.26
C LEU A 138 -6.46 -12.33 2.04
N LEU A 139 -7.16 -12.77 0.98
CA LEU A 139 -7.43 -11.94 -0.18
C LEU A 139 -8.65 -11.10 0.12
N MET A 140 -8.50 -9.78 0.04
CA MET A 140 -9.60 -8.84 0.21
C MET A 140 -9.86 -8.11 -1.10
N VAL A 141 -11.11 -7.85 -1.40
CA VAL A 141 -11.53 -7.23 -2.67
C VAL A 141 -12.53 -6.11 -2.43
N ARG A 142 -12.52 -5.16 -3.36
CA ARG A 142 -13.48 -4.07 -3.40
C ARG A 142 -13.81 -3.73 -4.84
N ALA A 143 -15.11 -3.60 -5.14
CA ALA A 143 -15.57 -3.03 -6.41
C ALA A 143 -15.50 -1.50 -6.36
N LEU A 144 -15.23 -0.87 -7.50
CA LEU A 144 -15.24 0.59 -7.64
C LEU A 144 -16.40 1.04 -8.51
#